data_0aa466881ea75f71550505495647f4e7
#
_entry.id   0aa466881ea75f71550505495647f4e7
#
_cell.length_a   1.000
_cell.length_b   1.000
_cell.length_c   1.000
_cell.angle_alpha   90.00
_cell.angle_beta   90.00
_cell.angle_gamma   90.00
#
_symmetry.space_group_name_H-M   'P 1'
#
loop_
_entity.id
_entity.type
_entity.pdbx_description
1 polymer ?
#
loop_
_entity_poly.entity_id
_entity_poly.type
_entity_poly.pdbx_seq_one_letter_code
_entity_poly.pdbx_strand_id
1 'polypeptide(L)'
;MPINDNLEAMAKQLYDYWFVQFDFPNEEGKPYKSSGGAMVWNEKLKREIPQGLGTPKIGDIEKNIITGKTPSCADEDNFGGDIPFVTIDDIRGNLFVFEAQRTLSTKGADSQEKKYLPIGSLSVSCIGTIGVMGFVARLAQTNQQINSIVFEHEYNKEFLYFSLKLYFENAKAKTGNVFANMSKEEFASIIVAY
;
A
#
# COMPACT_ATOMS: atom_id res chain seq x y z
N MET A 1 -11.65 -8.98 14.72
CA MET A 1 -11.93 -8.88 16.16
C MET A 1 -12.39 -7.45 16.45
N PRO A 2 -13.46 -7.21 17.25
CA PRO A 2 -14.14 -5.90 17.31
C PRO A 2 -13.23 -4.71 17.65
N ILE A 3 -12.19 -4.89 18.46
CA ILE A 3 -11.27 -3.80 18.86
C ILE A 3 -10.39 -3.37 17.69
N ASN A 4 -9.83 -4.29 16.93
CA ASN A 4 -8.99 -3.96 15.77
C ASN A 4 -9.81 -3.31 14.66
N ASP A 5 -11.04 -3.79 14.42
CA ASP A 5 -11.94 -3.23 13.42
C ASP A 5 -12.32 -1.78 13.78
N ASN A 6 -12.55 -1.51 15.09
CA ASN A 6 -12.81 -0.16 15.58
C ASN A 6 -11.59 0.76 15.42
N LEU A 7 -10.39 0.27 15.73
CA LEU A 7 -9.15 1.06 15.59
C LEU A 7 -8.86 1.39 14.12
N GLU A 8 -9.06 0.44 13.19
CA GLU A 8 -8.93 0.69 11.76
C GLU A 8 -9.96 1.70 11.27
N ALA A 9 -11.22 1.58 11.72
CA ALA A 9 -12.27 2.53 11.39
C ALA A 9 -11.96 3.95 11.90
N MET A 10 -11.44 4.08 13.13
CA MET A 10 -11.01 5.37 13.68
C MET A 10 -9.84 5.96 12.92
N ALA A 11 -8.84 5.15 12.57
CA ALA A 11 -7.70 5.60 11.76
C ALA A 11 -8.13 6.05 10.38
N LYS A 12 -9.05 5.31 9.73
CA LYS A 12 -9.66 5.71 8.45
C LYS A 12 -10.43 7.01 8.58
N GLN A 13 -11.22 7.18 9.64
CA GLN A 13 -11.99 8.41 9.87
C GLN A 13 -11.07 9.62 10.05
N LEU A 14 -9.97 9.47 10.78
CA LEU A 14 -8.96 10.53 10.96
C LEU A 14 -8.27 10.85 9.63
N TYR A 15 -7.90 9.83 8.85
CA TYR A 15 -7.34 10.01 7.51
C TYR A 15 -8.33 10.76 6.59
N ASP A 16 -9.59 10.34 6.56
CA ASP A 16 -10.62 11.00 5.74
C ASP A 16 -10.81 12.46 6.15
N TYR A 17 -10.82 12.75 7.43
CA TYR A 17 -10.97 14.11 7.93
C TYR A 17 -9.79 15.01 7.56
N TRP A 18 -8.55 14.50 7.68
CA TRP A 18 -7.35 15.28 7.42
C TRP A 18 -6.97 15.36 5.94
N PHE A 19 -7.05 14.24 5.20
CA PHE A 19 -6.47 14.13 3.85
C PHE A 19 -7.52 14.03 2.73
N VAL A 20 -8.77 13.69 3.05
CA VAL A 20 -9.85 13.71 2.08
C VAL A 20 -10.67 14.98 2.19
N GLN A 21 -11.08 15.38 3.40
CA GLN A 21 -11.82 16.62 3.65
C GLN A 21 -10.89 17.83 3.78
N PHE A 22 -9.61 17.63 4.09
CA PHE A 22 -8.59 18.65 4.34
C PHE A 22 -8.88 19.54 5.55
N ASP A 23 -9.51 18.96 6.56
CA ASP A 23 -9.78 19.61 7.85
C ASP A 23 -8.74 19.23 8.92
N PHE A 24 -7.47 19.04 8.51
CA PHE A 24 -6.36 18.94 9.46
C PHE A 24 -6.21 20.25 10.26
N PRO A 25 -5.65 20.22 11.50
CA PRO A 25 -5.48 21.39 12.31
C PRO A 25 -4.58 22.44 11.63
N ASN A 26 -5.08 23.67 11.51
CA ASN A 26 -4.27 24.82 11.10
C ASN A 26 -3.43 25.35 12.30
N GLU A 27 -2.70 26.46 12.10
CA GLU A 27 -1.85 27.06 13.14
C GLU A 27 -2.62 27.47 14.41
N GLU A 28 -3.93 27.71 14.31
CA GLU A 28 -4.83 28.02 15.44
C GLU A 28 -5.48 26.77 16.03
N GLY A 29 -5.18 25.56 15.53
CA GLY A 29 -5.81 24.29 15.92
C GLY A 29 -7.24 24.11 15.40
N LYS A 30 -7.70 24.98 14.45
CA LYS A 30 -9.01 24.86 13.81
C LYS A 30 -8.93 24.01 12.56
N PRO A 31 -10.04 23.37 12.11
CA PRO A 31 -10.09 22.63 10.85
C PRO A 31 -9.70 23.53 9.67
N TYR A 32 -8.70 23.12 8.87
CA TYR A 32 -8.12 23.99 7.83
C TYR A 32 -9.16 24.48 6.82
N LYS A 33 -9.77 23.57 6.06
CA LYS A 33 -10.71 23.92 5.00
C LYS A 33 -11.99 24.58 5.54
N SER A 34 -12.59 24.00 6.58
CA SER A 34 -13.85 24.48 7.16
C SER A 34 -13.70 25.86 7.83
N SER A 35 -12.47 26.26 8.20
CA SER A 35 -12.16 27.59 8.73
C SER A 35 -11.73 28.59 7.68
N GLY A 36 -11.89 28.28 6.38
CA GLY A 36 -11.57 29.18 5.27
C GLY A 36 -10.12 29.07 4.78
N GLY A 37 -9.43 27.96 5.04
CA GLY A 37 -8.11 27.69 4.49
C GLY A 37 -8.08 27.76 2.96
N ALA A 38 -7.04 28.37 2.39
CA ALA A 38 -6.93 28.60 0.95
C ALA A 38 -6.84 27.28 0.18
N MET A 39 -7.70 27.10 -0.81
CA MET A 39 -7.77 25.92 -1.67
C MET A 39 -7.42 26.28 -3.10
N VAL A 40 -6.77 25.36 -3.83
CA VAL A 40 -6.42 25.51 -5.25
C VAL A 40 -6.85 24.27 -6.04
N TRP A 41 -7.32 24.46 -7.26
CA TRP A 41 -7.63 23.35 -8.15
C TRP A 41 -6.38 22.62 -8.60
N ASN A 42 -6.37 21.29 -8.46
CA ASN A 42 -5.26 20.45 -8.92
C ASN A 42 -5.69 19.61 -10.12
N GLU A 43 -5.04 19.85 -11.28
CA GLU A 43 -5.36 19.18 -12.53
C GLU A 43 -5.04 17.67 -12.52
N LYS A 44 -4.05 17.23 -11.75
CA LYS A 44 -3.66 15.81 -11.68
C LYS A 44 -4.66 15.01 -10.85
N LEU A 45 -5.11 15.55 -9.73
CA LEU A 45 -6.06 14.91 -8.83
C LEU A 45 -7.52 15.20 -9.18
N LYS A 46 -7.77 16.14 -10.11
CA LYS A 46 -9.12 16.61 -10.52
C LYS A 46 -10.00 17.00 -9.34
N ARG A 47 -9.41 17.71 -8.38
CA ARG A 47 -10.06 18.21 -7.16
C ARG A 47 -9.34 19.42 -6.59
N GLU A 48 -10.00 20.15 -5.72
CA GLU A 48 -9.34 21.17 -4.90
C GLU A 48 -8.50 20.52 -3.81
N ILE A 49 -7.32 21.07 -3.58
CA ILE A 49 -6.40 20.71 -2.50
C ILE A 49 -5.95 21.95 -1.76
N PRO A 50 -5.49 21.88 -0.51
CA PRO A 50 -4.90 23.00 0.21
C PRO A 50 -3.77 23.67 -0.59
N GLN A 51 -3.73 24.99 -0.55
CA GLN A 51 -2.64 25.74 -1.15
C GLN A 51 -1.30 25.36 -0.48
N GLY A 52 -0.29 25.03 -1.28
CA GLY A 52 1.00 24.60 -0.80
C GLY A 52 1.17 23.07 -0.62
N LEU A 53 0.06 22.31 -0.69
CA LEU A 53 0.16 20.85 -0.65
C LEU A 53 0.74 20.31 -1.97
N GLY A 54 1.70 19.39 -1.85
CA GLY A 54 2.30 18.72 -3.00
C GLY A 54 1.44 17.63 -3.61
N THR A 55 1.77 17.21 -4.82
CA THR A 55 1.16 16.05 -5.47
C THR A 55 2.24 15.13 -6.06
N PRO A 56 3.11 14.57 -5.21
CA PRO A 56 4.14 13.63 -5.63
C PRO A 56 3.53 12.30 -6.06
N LYS A 57 4.31 11.51 -6.78
CA LYS A 57 4.06 10.10 -7.00
C LYS A 57 4.48 9.30 -5.76
N ILE A 58 3.85 8.14 -5.53
CA ILE A 58 4.26 7.30 -4.40
C ILE A 58 5.72 6.84 -4.49
N GLY A 59 6.23 6.61 -5.71
CA GLY A 59 7.64 6.29 -5.95
C GLY A 59 8.62 7.45 -5.71
N ASP A 60 8.13 8.69 -5.60
CA ASP A 60 8.93 9.85 -5.20
C ASP A 60 8.97 9.98 -3.66
N ILE A 61 7.90 9.53 -2.97
CA ILE A 61 7.81 9.51 -1.51
C ILE A 61 8.63 8.35 -0.93
N GLU A 62 8.42 7.13 -1.49
CA GLU A 62 9.12 5.91 -1.09
C GLU A 62 9.72 5.24 -2.33
N LYS A 63 11.04 5.27 -2.44
CA LYS A 63 11.76 4.86 -3.66
C LYS A 63 11.89 3.34 -3.79
N ASN A 64 11.86 2.63 -2.65
CA ASN A 64 12.11 1.20 -2.62
C ASN A 64 10.81 0.41 -2.84
N ILE A 65 10.43 0.23 -4.11
CA ILE A 65 9.29 -0.59 -4.52
C ILE A 65 9.82 -1.90 -5.11
N ILE A 66 9.38 -3.03 -4.57
CA ILE A 66 9.81 -4.36 -4.95
C ILE A 66 8.65 -5.12 -5.59
N THR A 67 8.79 -5.54 -6.84
CA THR A 67 7.90 -6.57 -7.42
C THR A 67 8.36 -7.95 -6.96
N GLY A 68 7.44 -8.73 -6.44
CA GLY A 68 7.72 -10.10 -6.04
C GLY A 68 8.13 -11.00 -7.19
N LYS A 69 8.61 -12.19 -6.85
CA LYS A 69 9.03 -13.20 -7.82
C LYS A 69 8.83 -14.59 -7.22
N THR A 70 8.44 -15.55 -8.04
CA THR A 70 8.37 -16.97 -7.63
C THR A 70 9.68 -17.66 -7.96
N PRO A 71 10.34 -18.33 -6.99
CA PRO A 71 11.48 -19.21 -7.29
C PRO A 71 11.08 -20.33 -8.23
N SER A 72 12.07 -21.00 -8.83
CA SER A 72 11.80 -22.13 -9.74
C SER A 72 10.96 -23.20 -9.04
N CYS A 73 9.77 -23.48 -9.57
CA CYS A 73 8.89 -24.53 -9.07
C CYS A 73 9.37 -25.95 -9.47
N ALA A 74 10.33 -26.06 -10.38
CA ALA A 74 10.94 -27.34 -10.75
C ALA A 74 11.92 -27.87 -9.68
N ASP A 75 12.34 -27.01 -8.76
CA ASP A 75 13.19 -27.35 -7.62
C ASP A 75 12.36 -27.24 -6.33
N GLU A 76 11.88 -28.39 -5.85
CA GLU A 76 11.02 -28.47 -4.66
C GLU A 76 11.75 -28.00 -3.39
N ASP A 77 13.08 -28.09 -3.34
CA ASP A 77 13.89 -27.61 -2.23
C ASP A 77 13.81 -26.09 -2.01
N ASN A 78 13.26 -25.35 -2.95
CA ASN A 78 13.00 -23.92 -2.79
C ASN A 78 11.86 -23.59 -1.83
N PHE A 79 11.04 -24.58 -1.45
CA PHE A 79 9.81 -24.39 -0.67
C PHE A 79 9.84 -25.19 0.64
N GLY A 80 8.85 -24.95 1.50
CA GLY A 80 8.63 -25.73 2.72
C GLY A 80 9.50 -25.33 3.92
N GLY A 81 10.18 -24.17 3.89
CA GLY A 81 10.92 -23.62 5.04
C GLY A 81 10.10 -22.63 5.87
N ASP A 82 10.78 -21.68 6.53
CA ASP A 82 10.18 -20.78 7.51
C ASP A 82 9.86 -19.38 6.97
N ILE A 83 10.21 -19.06 5.70
CA ILE A 83 10.05 -17.74 5.14
C ILE A 83 8.68 -17.65 4.45
N PRO A 84 7.72 -16.83 4.93
CA PRO A 84 6.42 -16.67 4.30
C PRO A 84 6.56 -16.25 2.83
N PHE A 85 5.89 -16.99 1.94
CA PHE A 85 5.76 -16.65 0.54
C PHE A 85 4.34 -16.14 0.28
N VAL A 86 4.18 -14.84 0.48
CA VAL A 86 2.87 -14.17 0.55
C VAL A 86 2.26 -14.03 -0.84
N THR A 87 1.01 -14.42 -0.95
CA THR A 87 0.15 -14.30 -2.13
C THR A 87 -1.05 -13.40 -1.85
N ILE A 88 -1.89 -13.16 -2.87
CA ILE A 88 -3.11 -12.35 -2.72
C ILE A 88 -4.06 -12.94 -1.67
N ASP A 89 -4.16 -14.27 -1.61
CA ASP A 89 -5.09 -14.94 -0.70
C ASP A 89 -4.64 -14.82 0.76
N ASP A 90 -3.34 -14.74 1.02
CA ASP A 90 -2.79 -14.52 2.35
C ASP A 90 -3.02 -13.08 2.84
N ILE A 91 -3.07 -12.11 1.93
CA ILE A 91 -3.35 -10.70 2.24
C ILE A 91 -4.84 -10.46 2.44
N ARG A 92 -5.70 -11.21 1.73
CA ARG A 92 -7.15 -10.99 1.71
C ARG A 92 -7.75 -11.12 3.12
N GLY A 93 -8.29 -10.01 3.64
CA GLY A 93 -8.90 -9.94 4.98
C GLY A 93 -7.88 -9.84 6.12
N ASN A 94 -6.58 -9.71 5.82
CA ASN A 94 -5.51 -9.58 6.81
C ASN A 94 -4.75 -8.27 6.59
N LEU A 95 -4.92 -7.30 7.50
CA LEU A 95 -4.14 -6.06 7.49
C LEU A 95 -2.65 -6.34 7.78
N PHE A 96 -2.38 -7.31 8.68
CA PHE A 96 -1.03 -7.76 9.00
C PHE A 96 -0.90 -9.25 8.68
N VAL A 97 0.03 -9.59 7.80
CA VAL A 97 0.28 -10.97 7.34
C VAL A 97 1.42 -11.57 8.14
N PHE A 98 1.09 -12.42 9.09
CA PHE A 98 2.06 -13.14 9.94
C PHE A 98 2.52 -14.45 9.30
N GLU A 99 1.62 -15.11 8.57
CA GLU A 99 1.84 -16.43 7.99
C GLU A 99 1.31 -16.44 6.55
N ALA A 100 1.79 -17.34 5.74
CA ALA A 100 1.31 -17.60 4.39
C ALA A 100 1.06 -19.10 4.20
N GLN A 101 0.14 -19.43 3.30
CA GLN A 101 -0.17 -20.85 2.96
C GLN A 101 1.05 -21.58 2.40
N ARG A 102 1.96 -20.85 1.78
CA ARG A 102 3.22 -21.38 1.25
C ARG A 102 4.39 -20.68 1.92
N THR A 103 5.48 -21.41 2.07
CA THR A 103 6.72 -20.88 2.60
C THR A 103 7.88 -21.21 1.66
N LEU A 104 8.92 -20.42 1.72
CA LEU A 104 10.20 -20.67 1.06
C LEU A 104 11.21 -21.24 2.04
N SER A 105 12.06 -22.13 1.55
CA SER A 105 13.30 -22.45 2.24
C SER A 105 14.28 -21.28 2.17
N THR A 106 15.32 -21.28 2.98
CA THR A 106 16.41 -20.30 2.87
C THR A 106 17.03 -20.34 1.47
N LYS A 107 17.26 -21.55 0.90
CA LYS A 107 17.76 -21.72 -0.47
C LYS A 107 16.86 -21.01 -1.50
N GLY A 108 15.54 -21.24 -1.42
CA GLY A 108 14.58 -20.63 -2.35
C GLY A 108 14.51 -19.12 -2.22
N ALA A 109 14.50 -18.60 -1.00
CA ALA A 109 14.45 -17.17 -0.74
C ALA A 109 15.75 -16.47 -1.15
N ASP A 110 16.92 -17.05 -0.85
CA ASP A 110 18.23 -16.50 -1.20
C ASP A 110 18.48 -16.54 -2.73
N SER A 111 17.85 -17.47 -3.46
CA SER A 111 17.90 -17.48 -4.93
C SER A 111 17.36 -16.19 -5.57
N GLN A 112 16.65 -15.41 -4.78
CA GLN A 112 16.08 -14.10 -5.15
C GLN A 112 16.20 -13.08 -3.99
N GLU A 113 17.38 -12.98 -3.41
CA GLU A 113 17.71 -12.17 -2.23
C GLU A 113 17.14 -10.75 -2.27
N LYS A 114 17.19 -10.08 -3.43
CA LYS A 114 16.64 -8.71 -3.62
C LYS A 114 15.11 -8.62 -3.49
N LYS A 115 14.44 -9.75 -3.24
CA LYS A 115 12.97 -9.81 -3.07
C LYS A 115 12.53 -9.93 -1.63
N TYR A 116 13.46 -9.96 -0.70
CA TYR A 116 13.12 -9.91 0.72
C TYR A 116 12.41 -8.61 1.09
N LEU A 117 11.34 -8.77 1.85
CA LEU A 117 10.52 -7.69 2.38
C LEU A 117 10.71 -7.65 3.90
N PRO A 118 11.30 -6.59 4.45
CA PRO A 118 11.37 -6.42 5.91
C PRO A 118 9.97 -6.23 6.51
N ILE A 119 9.88 -6.46 7.81
CA ILE A 119 8.65 -6.23 8.60
C ILE A 119 8.13 -4.81 8.36
N GLY A 120 6.82 -4.69 8.18
CA GLY A 120 6.16 -3.41 7.94
C GLY A 120 6.13 -2.97 6.48
N SER A 121 6.68 -3.77 5.53
CA SER A 121 6.49 -3.49 4.10
C SER A 121 5.03 -3.63 3.71
N LEU A 122 4.48 -2.70 2.93
CA LEU A 122 3.12 -2.73 2.42
C LEU A 122 3.07 -3.48 1.10
N SER A 123 2.43 -4.64 1.08
CA SER A 123 2.23 -5.48 -0.10
C SER A 123 0.88 -5.18 -0.74
N VAL A 124 0.88 -4.94 -2.05
CA VAL A 124 -0.32 -4.54 -2.83
C VAL A 124 -0.43 -5.41 -4.07
N SER A 125 -1.57 -6.07 -4.24
CA SER A 125 -1.84 -6.84 -5.45
C SER A 125 -2.03 -5.94 -6.66
N CYS A 126 -1.29 -6.23 -7.74
CA CYS A 126 -1.26 -5.46 -8.98
C CYS A 126 -1.63 -6.29 -10.23
N ILE A 127 -1.87 -7.59 -10.08
CA ILE A 127 -2.28 -8.49 -11.16
C ILE A 127 -3.46 -9.36 -10.68
N GLY A 128 -4.46 -9.52 -11.50
CA GLY A 128 -5.68 -10.28 -11.18
C GLY A 128 -6.62 -9.47 -10.30
N THR A 129 -6.70 -9.75 -9.01
CA THR A 129 -7.49 -8.91 -8.07
C THR A 129 -6.62 -7.76 -7.59
N ILE A 130 -6.80 -6.57 -8.16
CA ILE A 130 -5.98 -5.39 -7.85
C ILE A 130 -6.47 -4.68 -6.59
N GLY A 131 -5.52 -4.14 -5.80
CA GLY A 131 -5.79 -3.30 -4.64
C GLY A 131 -6.10 -4.05 -3.35
N VAL A 132 -5.83 -5.37 -3.29
CA VAL A 132 -5.78 -6.10 -2.02
C VAL A 132 -4.45 -5.77 -1.36
N MET A 133 -4.48 -5.28 -0.11
CA MET A 133 -3.32 -4.71 0.57
C MET A 133 -3.18 -5.22 1.99
N GLY A 134 -1.92 -5.38 2.43
CA GLY A 134 -1.59 -5.73 3.80
C GLY A 134 -0.10 -5.55 4.07
N PHE A 135 0.23 -5.37 5.34
CA PHE A 135 1.61 -5.27 5.80
C PHE A 135 2.17 -6.64 6.12
N VAL A 136 3.40 -6.92 5.68
CA VAL A 136 4.09 -8.13 6.13
C VAL A 136 4.54 -7.94 7.58
N ALA A 137 4.18 -8.90 8.45
CA ALA A 137 4.47 -8.86 9.88
C ALA A 137 5.72 -9.66 10.27
N ARG A 138 6.36 -10.30 9.29
CA ARG A 138 7.64 -11.04 9.38
C ARG A 138 8.47 -10.74 8.14
N LEU A 139 9.76 -11.06 8.17
CA LEU A 139 10.59 -11.14 6.97
C LEU A 139 9.95 -12.13 5.98
N ALA A 140 9.61 -11.66 4.77
CA ALA A 140 8.83 -12.42 3.81
C ALA A 140 9.28 -12.17 2.37
N GLN A 141 8.73 -12.92 1.43
CA GLN A 141 8.76 -12.62 -0.01
C GLN A 141 7.36 -12.77 -0.60
N THR A 142 7.14 -12.21 -1.78
CA THR A 142 5.85 -12.26 -2.47
C THR A 142 6.01 -12.84 -3.88
N ASN A 143 4.89 -13.26 -4.49
CA ASN A 143 4.88 -13.64 -5.90
C ASN A 143 4.85 -12.39 -6.82
N GLN A 144 4.96 -12.60 -8.13
CA GLN A 144 5.01 -11.55 -9.14
C GLN A 144 3.72 -10.74 -9.30
N GLN A 145 2.63 -11.12 -8.65
CA GLN A 145 1.36 -10.38 -8.69
C GLN A 145 1.34 -9.19 -7.74
N ILE A 146 2.34 -9.08 -6.87
CA ILE A 146 2.40 -8.11 -5.78
C ILE A 146 3.55 -7.14 -6.00
N ASN A 147 3.27 -5.84 -5.90
CA ASN A 147 4.25 -4.79 -5.68
C ASN A 147 4.25 -4.40 -4.21
N SER A 148 5.41 -4.29 -3.61
CA SER A 148 5.55 -3.97 -2.19
C SER A 148 6.37 -2.71 -1.99
N ILE A 149 5.89 -1.81 -1.11
CA ILE A 149 6.63 -0.63 -0.67
C ILE A 149 7.44 -1.02 0.57
N VAL A 150 8.74 -0.89 0.50
CA VAL A 150 9.65 -0.97 1.65
C VAL A 150 9.90 0.46 2.12
N PHE A 151 9.37 0.80 3.27
CA PHE A 151 9.39 2.16 3.78
C PHE A 151 10.77 2.58 4.28
N GLU A 152 11.24 3.72 3.83
CA GLU A 152 12.39 4.44 4.39
C GLU A 152 11.95 5.25 5.62
N HIS A 153 10.67 5.69 5.64
CA HIS A 153 10.10 6.52 6.69
C HIS A 153 8.82 5.88 7.28
N GLU A 154 8.87 5.52 8.55
CA GLU A 154 7.77 4.87 9.27
C GLU A 154 6.45 5.67 9.21
N TYR A 155 6.51 6.99 9.28
CA TYR A 155 5.35 7.89 9.26
C TYR A 155 4.59 7.90 7.92
N ASN A 156 5.15 7.32 6.86
CA ASN A 156 4.47 7.18 5.57
C ASN A 156 3.56 5.94 5.47
N LYS A 157 3.68 4.99 6.38
CA LYS A 157 2.99 3.69 6.29
C LYS A 157 1.47 3.83 6.22
N GLU A 158 0.89 4.42 7.26
CA GLU A 158 -0.56 4.58 7.37
C GLU A 158 -1.07 5.54 6.31
N PHE A 159 -0.35 6.62 6.08
CA PHE A 159 -0.71 7.59 5.04
C PHE A 159 -0.80 6.92 3.66
N LEU A 160 0.25 6.19 3.22
CA LEU A 160 0.24 5.53 1.92
C LEU A 160 -0.75 4.36 1.86
N TYR A 161 -0.95 3.63 2.95
CA TYR A 161 -1.98 2.59 3.03
C TYR A 161 -3.37 3.16 2.72
N PHE A 162 -3.80 4.21 3.42
CA PHE A 162 -5.12 4.81 3.20
C PHE A 162 -5.21 5.56 1.86
N SER A 163 -4.14 6.21 1.41
CA SER A 163 -4.07 6.86 0.10
C SER A 163 -4.29 5.86 -1.03
N LEU A 164 -3.62 4.71 -0.98
CA LEU A 164 -3.78 3.64 -1.97
C LEU A 164 -5.15 2.98 -1.88
N LYS A 165 -5.67 2.74 -0.67
CA LYS A 165 -7.02 2.22 -0.45
C LYS A 165 -8.06 3.10 -1.15
N LEU A 166 -8.00 4.42 -0.91
CA LEU A 166 -8.87 5.39 -1.57
C LEU A 166 -8.69 5.42 -3.09
N TYR A 167 -7.45 5.34 -3.57
CA TYR A 167 -7.15 5.29 -5.01
C TYR A 167 -7.83 4.10 -5.68
N PHE A 168 -7.68 2.90 -5.14
CA PHE A 168 -8.25 1.68 -5.71
C PHE A 168 -9.77 1.63 -5.58
N GLU A 169 -10.35 2.11 -4.47
CA GLU A 169 -11.80 2.25 -4.29
C GLU A 169 -12.40 3.18 -5.37
N ASN A 170 -11.79 4.35 -5.60
CA ASN A 170 -12.23 5.30 -6.63
C ASN A 170 -12.05 4.76 -8.06
N ALA A 171 -10.95 4.06 -8.34
CA ALA A 171 -10.73 3.44 -9.63
C ALA A 171 -11.77 2.37 -9.94
N LYS A 172 -12.08 1.51 -8.96
CA LYS A 172 -13.13 0.48 -9.06
C LYS A 172 -14.53 1.09 -9.29
N ALA A 173 -14.85 2.17 -8.59
CA ALA A 173 -16.14 2.86 -8.75
C ALA A 173 -16.33 3.47 -10.15
N LYS A 174 -15.24 3.94 -10.79
CA LYS A 174 -15.28 4.57 -12.12
C LYS A 174 -15.38 3.56 -13.27
N THR A 175 -14.75 2.41 -13.16
CA THR A 175 -14.56 1.48 -14.30
C THR A 175 -15.35 0.17 -14.16
N GLY A 176 -15.96 -0.08 -12.99
CA GLY A 176 -16.64 -1.35 -12.69
C GLY A 176 -15.70 -2.55 -12.54
N ASN A 177 -14.56 -2.54 -13.24
CA ASN A 177 -13.45 -3.48 -13.08
C ASN A 177 -12.14 -2.69 -13.12
N VAL A 178 -11.36 -2.78 -12.07
CA VAL A 178 -10.03 -2.19 -12.04
C VAL A 178 -9.11 -3.03 -12.93
N PHE A 179 -8.30 -2.35 -13.74
CA PHE A 179 -7.22 -2.86 -14.58
C PHE A 179 -6.86 -4.34 -14.39
N ALA A 180 -6.72 -5.09 -15.49
CA ALA A 180 -6.31 -6.50 -15.40
C ALA A 180 -4.89 -6.66 -14.82
N ASN A 181 -4.01 -5.69 -15.10
CA ASN A 181 -2.61 -5.68 -14.65
C ASN A 181 -2.14 -4.24 -14.47
N MET A 182 -1.36 -4.00 -13.42
CA MET A 182 -0.66 -2.74 -13.14
C MET A 182 0.83 -3.04 -12.98
N SER A 183 1.66 -2.49 -13.84
CA SER A 183 3.11 -2.61 -13.76
C SER A 183 3.66 -1.93 -12.51
N LYS A 184 4.93 -2.21 -12.17
CA LYS A 184 5.63 -1.51 -11.09
C LYS A 184 5.71 0.00 -11.34
N GLU A 185 5.95 0.39 -12.57
CA GLU A 185 6.07 1.79 -13.00
C GLU A 185 4.73 2.52 -12.87
N GLU A 186 3.63 1.89 -13.27
CA GLU A 186 2.27 2.43 -13.08
C GLU A 186 1.93 2.57 -11.61
N PHE A 187 2.22 1.54 -10.80
CA PHE A 187 2.04 1.57 -9.36
C PHE A 187 2.84 2.70 -8.71
N ALA A 188 4.14 2.83 -9.04
CA ALA A 188 5.00 3.90 -8.55
C ALA A 188 4.53 5.30 -9.00
N SER A 189 3.80 5.39 -10.12
CA SER A 189 3.32 6.66 -10.69
C SER A 189 1.99 7.17 -10.09
N ILE A 190 1.35 6.41 -9.19
CA ILE A 190 0.14 6.84 -8.50
C ILE A 190 0.43 8.15 -7.75
N ILE A 191 -0.43 9.14 -7.98
CA ILE A 191 -0.29 10.49 -7.40
C ILE A 191 -1.17 10.61 -6.17
N VAL A 192 -0.61 11.18 -5.10
CA VAL A 192 -1.31 11.44 -3.85
C VAL A 192 -1.18 12.92 -3.46
N ALA A 193 -2.11 13.42 -2.65
CA ALA A 193 -1.98 14.74 -2.03
C ALA A 193 -1.15 14.60 -0.75
N TYR A 194 0.07 15.16 -0.74
CA TYR A 194 1.07 14.92 0.31
C TYR A 194 1.68 16.22 0.83
#